data_7ae744bb9927e7bb6c40a171c58f53cb
#
_entry.id   7ae744bb9927e7bb6c40a171c58f53cb
#
_cell.length_a   1.000
_cell.length_b   1.000
_cell.length_c   1.000
_cell.angle_alpha   90.00
_cell.angle_beta   90.00
_cell.angle_gamma   90.00
#
_symmetry.space_group_name_H-M   'P 1'
#
loop_
_entity.id
_entity.type
_entity.pdbx_description
1 polymer ?
#
loop_
_entity_poly.entity_id
_entity_poly.type
_entity_poly.pdbx_seq_one_letter_code
_entity_poly.pdbx_strand_id
1 'polypeptide(L)'
;MKFIITGSGGCVSIPRPLCTCNICNEAREKSYPYARCGCSLFLDDIKLLIDTPEDIGHALNHCNIKEINYLSYSHLDPDHTFGMRVIEQLRLNWLDLSINKKCDNPIKVLALPNVLNDVNALSTKYGSIFDYYESLNLIKRKSVNKRIVINDIKITFVPANEEATVTIFIFEQNGKKLIYAPCDVK
;
A
#
# COMPACT_ATOMS: atom_id res chain seq x y z
N MET A 1 -0.90 4.91 18.67
CA MET A 1 -0.72 4.63 17.23
C MET A 1 0.65 5.14 16.80
N LYS A 2 1.46 4.29 16.18
CA LYS A 2 2.76 4.62 15.61
C LYS A 2 2.70 4.54 14.09
N PHE A 3 2.83 5.68 13.43
CA PHE A 3 2.84 5.80 11.97
C PHE A 3 4.26 6.00 11.46
N ILE A 4 4.56 5.40 10.32
CA ILE A 4 5.81 5.58 9.58
C ILE A 4 5.41 6.01 8.16
N ILE A 5 5.81 7.20 7.76
CA ILE A 5 5.69 7.64 6.37
C ILE A 5 6.78 6.91 5.60
N THR A 6 6.39 5.88 4.84
CA THR A 6 7.32 5.06 4.06
C THR A 6 7.74 5.75 2.77
N GLY A 7 6.86 6.62 2.26
CA GLY A 7 7.17 7.47 1.13
C GLY A 7 6.34 8.75 1.14
N SER A 8 6.96 9.87 0.82
CA SER A 8 6.35 11.21 0.77
C SER A 8 6.57 11.90 -0.59
N GLY A 9 6.92 11.13 -1.61
CA GLY A 9 6.90 11.59 -3.00
C GLY A 9 5.46 11.80 -3.48
N GLY A 10 5.29 12.58 -4.55
CA GLY A 10 4.03 12.63 -5.27
C GLY A 10 3.97 11.50 -6.32
N CYS A 11 3.30 11.74 -7.45
CA CYS A 11 3.24 10.79 -8.57
C CYS A 11 4.62 10.44 -9.17
N VAL A 12 5.68 11.13 -8.75
CA VAL A 12 7.06 10.85 -9.14
C VAL A 12 7.95 10.89 -7.90
N SER A 13 8.71 9.83 -7.69
CA SER A 13 9.72 9.76 -6.61
C SER A 13 10.86 10.78 -6.82
N ILE A 14 11.56 11.11 -5.74
CA ILE A 14 12.76 11.96 -5.78
C ILE A 14 13.96 11.10 -5.34
N PRO A 15 15.03 11.02 -6.15
CA PRO A 15 15.28 11.70 -7.43
C PRO A 15 14.48 11.10 -8.60
N ARG A 16 13.95 11.97 -9.45
CA ARG A 16 13.32 11.53 -10.69
C ARG A 16 14.37 10.93 -11.63
N PRO A 17 14.07 9.82 -12.32
CA PRO A 17 14.98 9.24 -13.31
C PRO A 17 15.45 10.27 -14.34
N LEU A 18 16.74 10.26 -14.64
CA LEU A 18 17.42 11.14 -15.63
C LEU A 18 17.31 12.65 -15.35
N CYS A 19 16.66 13.10 -14.29
CA CYS A 19 16.57 14.51 -13.95
C CYS A 19 17.89 15.02 -13.36
N THR A 20 18.40 16.13 -13.89
CA THR A 20 19.66 16.76 -13.48
C THR A 20 19.48 18.05 -12.67
N CYS A 21 18.26 18.36 -12.23
CA CYS A 21 18.01 19.53 -11.40
C CYS A 21 18.69 19.39 -10.02
N ASN A 22 18.88 20.52 -9.35
CA ASN A 22 19.60 20.58 -8.07
C ASN A 22 18.97 19.66 -7.01
N ILE A 23 17.62 19.58 -6.93
CA ILE A 23 16.91 18.73 -5.98
C ILE A 23 17.21 17.25 -6.24
N CYS A 24 17.13 16.81 -7.50
CA CYS A 24 17.40 15.42 -7.85
C CYS A 24 18.87 15.04 -7.67
N ASN A 25 19.78 15.95 -7.98
CA ASN A 25 21.22 15.73 -7.76
C ASN A 25 21.53 15.64 -6.26
N GLU A 26 21.01 16.56 -5.46
CA GLU A 26 21.14 16.52 -3.99
C GLU A 26 20.57 15.21 -3.40
N ALA A 27 19.41 14.78 -3.87
CA ALA A 27 18.81 13.54 -3.41
C ALA A 27 19.63 12.29 -3.78
N ARG A 28 20.30 12.29 -4.95
CA ARG A 28 21.22 11.19 -5.32
C ARG A 28 22.47 11.17 -4.45
N GLU A 29 22.99 12.35 -4.12
CA GLU A 29 24.22 12.49 -3.33
C GLU A 29 23.97 12.19 -1.85
N LYS A 30 22.90 12.76 -1.26
CA LYS A 30 22.64 12.72 0.18
C LYS A 30 21.69 11.60 0.62
N SER A 31 20.97 10.96 -0.32
CA SER A 31 19.96 9.93 0.01
C SER A 31 18.86 10.48 0.92
N TYR A 32 18.30 9.66 1.82
CA TYR A 32 17.28 10.11 2.75
C TYR A 32 17.81 11.10 3.81
N PRO A 33 17.03 12.11 4.19
CA PRO A 33 15.62 12.37 3.84
C PRO A 33 15.42 13.21 2.54
N TYR A 34 16.45 13.47 1.78
CA TYR A 34 16.37 14.23 0.52
C TYR A 34 15.73 13.40 -0.60
N ALA A 35 16.05 12.11 -0.65
CA ALA A 35 15.33 11.15 -1.49
C ALA A 35 13.96 10.84 -0.90
N ARG A 36 12.94 10.62 -1.75
CA ARG A 36 11.57 10.32 -1.35
C ARG A 36 11.00 9.24 -2.25
N CYS A 37 10.58 8.12 -1.66
CA CYS A 37 9.79 7.12 -2.34
C CYS A 37 8.36 7.61 -2.62
N GLY A 38 7.66 6.92 -3.49
CA GLY A 38 6.26 7.14 -3.79
C GLY A 38 5.37 7.11 -2.54
N CYS A 39 4.21 7.76 -2.63
CA CYS A 39 3.32 7.99 -1.49
C CYS A 39 2.87 6.68 -0.84
N SER A 40 3.22 6.48 0.43
CA SER A 40 2.78 5.31 1.21
C SER A 40 2.92 5.53 2.71
N LEU A 41 2.07 4.87 3.49
CA LEU A 41 2.02 4.97 4.96
C LEU A 41 1.98 3.59 5.60
N PHE A 42 2.73 3.40 6.67
CA PHE A 42 2.68 2.19 7.48
C PHE A 42 2.23 2.47 8.90
N LEU A 43 1.23 1.74 9.39
CA LEU A 43 0.77 1.76 10.78
C LEU A 43 1.33 0.54 11.50
N ASP A 44 2.32 0.76 12.36
CA ASP A 44 3.13 -0.29 12.98
C ASP A 44 2.34 -1.14 13.98
N ASP A 45 1.39 -0.54 14.72
CA ASP A 45 0.61 -1.26 15.76
C ASP A 45 -0.17 -2.46 15.21
N ILE A 46 -0.63 -2.39 13.96
CA ILE A 46 -1.41 -3.45 13.31
C ILE A 46 -0.76 -4.01 12.05
N LYS A 47 0.44 -3.55 11.71
CA LYS A 47 1.18 -3.96 10.49
C LYS A 47 0.38 -3.71 9.21
N LEU A 48 -0.26 -2.53 9.13
CA LEU A 48 -1.03 -2.09 7.97
C LEU A 48 -0.18 -1.18 7.09
N LEU A 49 0.03 -1.59 5.83
CA LEU A 49 0.58 -0.75 4.77
C LEU A 49 -0.56 -0.13 3.96
N ILE A 50 -0.45 1.15 3.62
CA ILE A 50 -1.35 1.83 2.68
C ILE A 50 -0.57 2.21 1.45
N ASP A 51 -1.05 1.74 0.31
CA ASP A 51 -0.51 1.87 -1.03
C ASP A 51 0.84 1.17 -1.25
N THR A 52 1.08 0.82 -2.49
CA THR A 52 2.30 0.14 -2.94
C THR A 52 2.82 0.81 -4.22
N PRO A 53 3.46 1.99 -4.11
CA PRO A 53 4.16 2.59 -5.24
C PRO A 53 5.26 1.67 -5.78
N GLU A 54 5.78 1.95 -6.97
CA GLU A 54 6.75 1.08 -7.66
C GLU A 54 8.02 0.80 -6.83
N ASP A 55 8.43 1.75 -6.00
CA ASP A 55 9.62 1.67 -5.16
C ASP A 55 9.35 1.17 -3.72
N ILE A 56 8.15 0.65 -3.46
CA ILE A 56 7.72 0.22 -2.11
C ILE A 56 8.69 -0.78 -1.46
N GLY A 57 9.25 -1.70 -2.22
CA GLY A 57 10.22 -2.66 -1.69
C GLY A 57 11.46 -1.97 -1.10
N HIS A 58 11.94 -0.92 -1.75
CA HIS A 58 13.02 -0.10 -1.24
C HIS A 58 12.62 0.67 0.02
N ALA A 59 11.43 1.28 0.01
CA ALA A 59 10.87 2.01 1.15
C ALA A 59 10.74 1.14 2.40
N LEU A 60 10.19 -0.08 2.25
CA LEU A 60 10.06 -1.04 3.35
C LEU A 60 11.41 -1.44 3.96
N ASN A 61 12.40 -1.69 3.12
CA ASN A 61 13.77 -2.02 3.57
C ASN A 61 14.41 -0.83 4.29
N HIS A 62 14.31 0.38 3.73
CA HIS A 62 14.84 1.60 4.35
C HIS A 62 14.21 1.85 5.73
N CYS A 63 12.89 1.73 5.85
CA CYS A 63 12.16 1.90 7.11
C CYS A 63 12.28 0.71 8.06
N ASN A 64 13.03 -0.34 7.69
CA ASN A 64 13.24 -1.56 8.48
C ASN A 64 11.92 -2.24 8.89
N ILE A 65 10.90 -2.21 8.02
CA ILE A 65 9.62 -2.88 8.26
C ILE A 65 9.81 -4.38 8.03
N LYS A 66 9.39 -5.19 9.01
CA LYS A 66 9.65 -6.66 9.01
C LYS A 66 8.40 -7.49 8.75
N GLU A 67 7.22 -6.89 8.88
CA GLU A 67 5.97 -7.62 8.80
C GLU A 67 4.86 -6.73 8.22
N ILE A 68 4.02 -7.31 7.35
CA ILE A 68 2.80 -6.70 6.83
C ILE A 68 1.68 -7.72 6.95
N ASN A 69 0.64 -7.41 7.73
CA ASN A 69 -0.53 -8.26 7.93
C ASN A 69 -1.76 -7.74 7.19
N TYR A 70 -1.81 -6.43 7.00
CA TYR A 70 -2.87 -5.74 6.30
C TYR A 70 -2.29 -4.85 5.21
N LEU A 71 -3.00 -4.76 4.10
CA LEU A 71 -2.73 -3.86 3.00
C LEU A 71 -4.01 -3.10 2.67
N SER A 72 -3.92 -1.82 2.37
CA SER A 72 -5.04 -1.03 1.88
C SER A 72 -4.61 -0.25 0.66
N TYR A 73 -5.51 -0.10 -0.29
CA TYR A 73 -5.32 0.80 -1.42
C TYR A 73 -6.22 2.01 -1.27
N SER A 74 -5.64 3.19 -1.49
CA SER A 74 -6.41 4.43 -1.53
C SER A 74 -7.17 4.56 -2.84
N HIS A 75 -6.56 4.20 -3.96
CA HIS A 75 -7.13 4.21 -5.31
C HIS A 75 -6.24 3.41 -6.30
N LEU A 76 -6.64 3.42 -7.58
CA LEU A 76 -6.01 2.58 -8.61
C LEU A 76 -4.72 3.16 -9.21
N ASP A 77 -4.45 4.46 -9.11
CA ASP A 77 -3.38 5.09 -9.88
C ASP A 77 -2.03 4.34 -9.77
N PRO A 78 -1.23 4.33 -10.85
CA PRO A 78 0.00 3.54 -10.93
C PRO A 78 0.99 3.81 -9.80
N ASP A 79 1.16 5.06 -9.43
CA ASP A 79 2.04 5.50 -8.35
C ASP A 79 1.55 5.10 -6.93
N HIS A 80 0.37 4.46 -6.84
CA HIS A 80 -0.18 3.87 -5.62
C HIS A 80 -0.30 2.35 -5.69
N THR A 81 -0.22 1.75 -6.87
CA THR A 81 -0.55 0.33 -7.05
C THR A 81 0.52 -0.52 -7.72
N PHE A 82 1.39 0.05 -8.57
CA PHE A 82 2.27 -0.77 -9.42
C PHE A 82 3.38 -1.49 -8.67
N GLY A 83 3.62 -1.18 -7.42
CA GLY A 83 4.46 -1.99 -6.53
C GLY A 83 3.75 -3.17 -5.87
N MET A 84 2.48 -3.47 -6.21
CA MET A 84 1.71 -4.57 -5.60
C MET A 84 2.39 -5.93 -5.71
N ARG A 85 3.33 -6.11 -6.63
CA ARG A 85 4.15 -7.32 -6.71
C ARG A 85 4.97 -7.57 -5.44
N VAL A 86 5.11 -6.59 -4.54
CA VAL A 86 5.67 -6.80 -3.20
C VAL A 86 4.94 -7.91 -2.43
N ILE A 87 3.65 -8.15 -2.70
CA ILE A 87 2.86 -9.25 -2.12
C ILE A 87 3.52 -10.60 -2.41
N GLU A 88 3.96 -10.83 -3.65
CA GLU A 88 4.69 -12.05 -4.01
C GLU A 88 6.00 -12.15 -3.23
N GLN A 89 6.76 -11.06 -3.17
CA GLN A 89 8.06 -11.03 -2.46
C GLN A 89 7.92 -11.34 -0.97
N LEU A 90 6.76 -11.00 -0.37
CA LEU A 90 6.49 -11.21 1.05
C LEU A 90 5.88 -12.59 1.36
N ARG A 91 5.15 -13.20 0.44
CA ARG A 91 4.28 -14.35 0.73
C ARG A 91 4.49 -15.55 -0.18
N LEU A 92 5.09 -15.37 -1.36
CA LEU A 92 5.24 -16.47 -2.31
C LEU A 92 6.47 -17.31 -1.98
N ASN A 93 6.26 -18.60 -1.74
CA ASN A 93 7.32 -19.59 -1.65
C ASN A 93 7.16 -20.61 -2.79
N TRP A 94 8.07 -20.57 -3.75
CA TRP A 94 8.03 -21.46 -4.91
C TRP A 94 8.24 -22.91 -4.56
N LEU A 95 9.00 -23.22 -3.51
CA LEU A 95 9.20 -24.60 -3.04
C LEU A 95 7.89 -25.16 -2.47
N ASP A 96 7.17 -24.37 -1.67
CA ASP A 96 5.87 -24.78 -1.15
C ASP A 96 4.86 -24.99 -2.29
N LEU A 97 4.82 -24.10 -3.28
CA LEU A 97 3.95 -24.27 -4.44
C LEU A 97 4.25 -25.53 -5.25
N SER A 98 5.51 -25.92 -5.38
CA SER A 98 5.89 -27.13 -6.13
C SER A 98 5.33 -28.42 -5.52
N ILE A 99 4.97 -28.38 -4.24
CA ILE A 99 4.32 -29.48 -3.50
C ILE A 99 2.85 -29.19 -3.20
N ASN A 100 2.22 -28.27 -3.94
CA ASN A 100 0.84 -27.82 -3.76
C ASN A 100 0.51 -27.24 -2.36
N LYS A 101 1.50 -26.76 -1.63
CA LYS A 101 1.28 -26.05 -0.35
C LYS A 101 1.08 -24.57 -0.60
N LYS A 102 -0.07 -24.05 -0.15
CA LYS A 102 -0.40 -22.63 -0.25
C LYS A 102 0.16 -21.84 0.93
N CYS A 103 0.24 -20.51 0.79
CA CYS A 103 0.65 -19.62 1.87
C CYS A 103 -0.27 -19.76 3.09
N ASP A 104 0.29 -19.90 4.28
CA ASP A 104 -0.47 -20.08 5.54
C ASP A 104 -0.93 -18.76 6.15
N ASN A 105 -0.24 -17.64 5.85
CA ASN A 105 -0.50 -16.32 6.41
C ASN A 105 -0.75 -15.27 5.32
N PRO A 106 -1.93 -15.24 4.68
CA PRO A 106 -2.25 -14.27 3.63
C PRO A 106 -2.35 -12.85 4.18
N ILE A 107 -1.92 -11.88 3.38
CA ILE A 107 -2.14 -10.46 3.67
C ILE A 107 -3.64 -10.14 3.49
N LYS A 108 -4.25 -9.49 4.47
CA LYS A 108 -5.65 -9.04 4.37
C LYS A 108 -5.71 -7.70 3.65
N VAL A 109 -6.25 -7.69 2.44
CA VAL A 109 -6.43 -6.47 1.64
C VAL A 109 -7.77 -5.83 2.00
N LEU A 110 -7.73 -4.61 2.52
CA LEU A 110 -8.88 -3.84 3.00
C LEU A 110 -9.06 -2.61 2.11
N ALA A 111 -10.19 -2.44 1.46
CA ALA A 111 -10.50 -1.21 0.73
C ALA A 111 -12.01 -1.00 0.58
N LEU A 112 -12.41 0.19 0.11
CA LEU A 112 -13.77 0.45 -0.32
C LEU A 112 -14.15 -0.49 -1.48
N PRO A 113 -15.44 -0.85 -1.65
CA PRO A 113 -15.88 -1.76 -2.71
C PRO A 113 -15.45 -1.34 -4.11
N ASN A 114 -15.61 -0.06 -4.46
CA ASN A 114 -15.22 0.49 -5.75
C ASN A 114 -13.71 0.43 -5.97
N VAL A 115 -12.91 0.78 -4.96
CA VAL A 115 -11.44 0.68 -5.05
C VAL A 115 -10.98 -0.77 -5.26
N LEU A 116 -11.61 -1.74 -4.58
CA LEU A 116 -11.32 -3.16 -4.84
C LEU A 116 -11.65 -3.57 -6.27
N ASN A 117 -12.77 -3.08 -6.82
CA ASN A 117 -13.15 -3.37 -8.20
C ASN A 117 -12.17 -2.74 -9.19
N ASP A 118 -11.77 -1.48 -8.96
CA ASP A 118 -10.83 -0.78 -9.83
C ASP A 118 -9.46 -1.46 -9.82
N VAL A 119 -8.91 -1.77 -8.65
CA VAL A 119 -7.62 -2.46 -8.53
C VAL A 119 -7.70 -3.89 -9.12
N ASN A 120 -8.87 -4.55 -9.04
CA ASN A 120 -9.09 -5.86 -9.65
C ASN A 120 -9.06 -5.82 -11.19
N ALA A 121 -9.20 -4.65 -11.81
CA ALA A 121 -9.05 -4.50 -13.27
C ALA A 121 -7.58 -4.65 -13.73
N LEU A 122 -6.59 -4.50 -12.83
CA LEU A 122 -5.20 -4.77 -13.14
C LEU A 122 -5.00 -6.26 -13.44
N SER A 123 -4.61 -6.55 -14.68
CA SER A 123 -4.61 -7.91 -15.20
C SER A 123 -3.27 -8.30 -15.84
N THR A 124 -3.00 -9.57 -15.79
CA THR A 124 -1.90 -10.24 -16.52
C THR A 124 -2.48 -11.26 -17.50
N LYS A 125 -1.62 -12.03 -18.14
CA LYS A 125 -2.06 -13.19 -18.96
C LYS A 125 -2.84 -14.26 -18.17
N TYR A 126 -2.81 -14.19 -16.84
CA TYR A 126 -3.55 -15.12 -15.95
C TYR A 126 -4.86 -14.53 -15.42
N GLY A 127 -5.31 -13.39 -15.95
CA GLY A 127 -6.47 -12.65 -15.45
C GLY A 127 -6.09 -11.60 -14.43
N SER A 128 -7.03 -11.21 -13.56
CA SER A 128 -6.78 -10.24 -12.51
C SER A 128 -5.62 -10.65 -11.60
N ILE A 129 -4.75 -9.70 -11.27
CA ILE A 129 -3.63 -9.93 -10.35
C ILE A 129 -4.16 -10.35 -8.97
N PHE A 130 -5.22 -9.72 -8.49
CA PHE A 130 -5.82 -10.05 -7.19
C PHE A 130 -6.45 -11.45 -7.18
N ASP A 131 -7.15 -11.85 -8.24
CA ASP A 131 -7.71 -13.19 -8.34
C ASP A 131 -6.60 -14.25 -8.36
N TYR A 132 -5.51 -13.96 -9.08
CA TYR A 132 -4.33 -14.81 -9.07
C TYR A 132 -3.72 -14.92 -7.68
N TYR A 133 -3.52 -13.81 -6.97
CA TYR A 133 -2.95 -13.83 -5.62
C TYR A 133 -3.85 -14.54 -4.60
N GLU A 134 -5.18 -14.39 -4.71
CA GLU A 134 -6.12 -15.16 -3.87
C GLU A 134 -6.09 -16.66 -4.17
N SER A 135 -5.96 -17.05 -5.44
CA SER A 135 -5.85 -18.47 -5.82
C SER A 135 -4.66 -19.16 -5.18
N LEU A 136 -3.57 -18.43 -4.95
CA LEU A 136 -2.36 -18.88 -4.26
C LEU A 136 -2.42 -18.67 -2.73
N ASN A 137 -3.50 -18.11 -2.21
CA ASN A 137 -3.67 -17.71 -0.81
C ASN A 137 -2.62 -16.69 -0.31
N LEU A 138 -2.08 -15.84 -1.21
CA LEU A 138 -1.16 -14.76 -0.82
C LEU A 138 -1.89 -13.60 -0.16
N ILE A 139 -3.14 -13.38 -0.58
CA ILE A 139 -4.03 -12.35 -0.04
C ILE A 139 -5.40 -12.92 0.30
N LYS A 140 -6.15 -12.16 1.12
CA LYS A 140 -7.60 -12.28 1.29
C LYS A 140 -8.21 -10.89 1.22
N ARG A 141 -9.06 -10.65 0.22
CA ARG A 141 -9.77 -9.39 0.06
C ARG A 141 -10.92 -9.27 1.06
N LYS A 142 -11.08 -8.09 1.62
CA LYS A 142 -12.21 -7.73 2.46
C LYS A 142 -12.67 -6.32 2.11
N SER A 143 -13.87 -6.23 1.56
CA SER A 143 -14.55 -4.95 1.34
C SER A 143 -14.91 -4.30 2.66
N VAL A 144 -14.65 -3.00 2.79
CA VAL A 144 -14.99 -2.18 3.96
C VAL A 144 -15.88 -1.04 3.49
N ASN A 145 -17.16 -1.09 3.82
CA ASN A 145 -18.12 -0.07 3.36
C ASN A 145 -17.91 1.30 4.03
N LYS A 146 -17.47 1.32 5.29
CA LYS A 146 -17.27 2.58 6.01
C LYS A 146 -16.16 2.50 7.03
N ARG A 147 -16.15 1.49 7.90
CA ARG A 147 -15.18 1.41 9.00
C ARG A 147 -14.90 -0.04 9.42
N ILE A 148 -13.72 -0.22 10.02
CA ILE A 148 -13.31 -1.47 10.66
C ILE A 148 -12.57 -1.14 11.96
N VAL A 149 -12.55 -2.08 12.90
CA VAL A 149 -11.72 -2.00 14.12
C VAL A 149 -10.73 -3.15 14.12
N ILE A 150 -9.46 -2.85 14.33
CA ILE A 150 -8.37 -3.84 14.44
C ILE A 150 -7.54 -3.43 15.66
N ASN A 151 -7.43 -4.31 16.67
CA ASN A 151 -6.67 -4.07 17.91
C ASN A 151 -6.92 -2.67 18.51
N ASP A 152 -8.18 -2.34 18.79
CA ASP A 152 -8.63 -1.06 19.35
C ASP A 152 -8.41 0.19 18.46
N ILE A 153 -7.85 0.03 17.29
CA ILE A 153 -7.73 1.10 16.30
C ILE A 153 -8.95 1.07 15.39
N LYS A 154 -9.74 2.14 15.44
CA LYS A 154 -10.84 2.35 14.50
C LYS A 154 -10.31 3.00 13.25
N ILE A 155 -10.54 2.38 12.10
CA ILE A 155 -10.18 2.89 10.78
C ILE A 155 -11.45 3.19 10.02
N THR A 156 -11.65 4.46 9.66
CA THR A 156 -12.77 4.88 8.81
C THR A 156 -12.24 5.17 7.41
N PHE A 157 -12.90 4.59 6.43
CA PHE A 157 -12.63 4.77 5.00
C PHE A 157 -13.64 5.80 4.49
N VAL A 158 -13.16 6.95 4.07
CA VAL A 158 -13.99 8.05 3.59
C VAL A 158 -13.70 8.25 2.11
N PRO A 159 -14.71 8.11 1.24
CA PRO A 159 -14.54 8.48 -0.16
C PRO A 159 -14.31 9.98 -0.28
N ALA A 160 -13.35 10.40 -1.10
CA ALA A 160 -12.96 11.80 -1.23
C ALA A 160 -14.04 12.65 -1.93
N ASN A 161 -14.84 12.05 -2.82
CA ASN A 161 -15.96 12.66 -3.53
C ASN A 161 -17.03 11.61 -3.87
N GLU A 162 -18.15 12.01 -4.48
CA GLU A 162 -19.26 11.09 -4.82
C GLU A 162 -18.89 10.06 -5.89
N GLU A 163 -17.98 10.38 -6.79
CA GLU A 163 -17.43 9.46 -7.80
C GLU A 163 -16.30 8.60 -7.24
N ALA A 164 -16.01 8.77 -6.00
CA ALA A 164 -14.87 8.40 -5.20
C ALA A 164 -14.15 7.13 -5.59
N THR A 165 -13.14 7.33 -6.35
CA THR A 165 -12.07 6.36 -6.56
C THR A 165 -10.94 6.53 -5.53
N VAL A 166 -10.89 7.66 -4.80
CA VAL A 166 -9.85 7.96 -3.78
C VAL A 166 -10.41 7.82 -2.37
N THR A 167 -9.69 7.08 -1.52
CA THR A 167 -10.02 6.89 -0.10
C THR A 167 -9.16 7.77 0.79
N ILE A 168 -9.81 8.52 1.70
CA ILE A 168 -9.19 9.15 2.85
C ILE A 168 -9.33 8.21 4.04
N PHE A 169 -8.27 8.04 4.80
CA PHE A 169 -8.25 7.19 5.98
C PHE A 169 -8.28 8.03 7.26
N ILE A 170 -9.18 7.69 8.18
CA ILE A 170 -9.23 8.29 9.51
C ILE A 170 -8.96 7.19 10.54
N PHE A 171 -7.89 7.37 11.31
CA PHE A 171 -7.49 6.46 12.38
C PHE A 171 -7.82 7.08 13.73
N GLU A 172 -8.48 6.32 14.60
CA GLU A 172 -8.86 6.77 15.93
C GLU A 172 -8.51 5.71 16.98
N GLN A 173 -7.84 6.12 18.06
CA GLN A 173 -7.52 5.28 19.21
C GLN A 173 -7.28 6.16 20.44
N ASN A 174 -7.89 5.85 21.58
CA ASN A 174 -7.69 6.52 22.86
C ASN A 174 -7.82 8.06 22.78
N GLY A 175 -8.85 8.55 22.10
CA GLY A 175 -9.12 9.97 21.91
C GLY A 175 -8.19 10.70 20.95
N LYS A 176 -7.19 10.02 20.37
CA LYS A 176 -6.31 10.56 19.34
C LYS A 176 -6.85 10.22 17.95
N LYS A 177 -6.71 11.16 17.03
CA LYS A 177 -7.14 11.02 15.62
C LYS A 177 -6.01 11.42 14.69
N LEU A 178 -5.84 10.64 13.62
CA LEU A 178 -4.99 10.97 12.48
C LEU A 178 -5.81 10.83 11.20
N ILE A 179 -5.65 11.76 10.28
CA ILE A 179 -6.25 11.72 8.95
C ILE A 179 -5.12 11.58 7.93
N TYR A 180 -5.24 10.63 7.04
CA TYR A 180 -4.33 10.41 5.93
C TYR A 180 -5.09 10.53 4.60
N ALA A 181 -4.74 11.55 3.84
CA ALA A 181 -5.25 11.81 2.49
C ALA A 181 -4.05 11.68 1.53
N PRO A 182 -3.90 10.52 0.85
CA PRO A 182 -2.69 10.20 0.07
C PRO A 182 -2.63 10.90 -1.29
N CYS A 183 -3.73 11.45 -1.75
CA CYS A 183 -3.83 12.10 -3.06
C CYS A 183 -4.69 13.36 -2.98
N ASP A 184 -4.77 14.11 -4.09
CA ASP A 184 -5.59 15.32 -4.19
C ASP A 184 -7.06 15.01 -3.90
N VAL A 185 -7.60 15.71 -2.92
CA VAL A 185 -9.02 15.72 -2.57
C VAL A 185 -9.62 16.99 -3.11
N LYS A 186 -10.38 16.87 -4.19
CA LYS A 186 -11.14 18.00 -4.77
C LYS A 186 -12.54 18.05 -4.24
#